data_499e510609f507a8308d43e40cf135ba
#
_entry.id   499e510609f507a8308d43e40cf135ba
#
_cell.length_a   1.000
_cell.length_b   1.000
_cell.length_c   1.000
_cell.angle_alpha   90.00
_cell.angle_beta   90.00
_cell.angle_gamma   90.00
#
_symmetry.space_group_name_H-M   'P 1'
#
loop_
_entity.id
_entity.type
_entity.pdbx_description
1 polymer ?
#
loop_
_entity_poly.entity_id
_entity_poly.type
_entity_poly.pdbx_seq_one_letter_code
_entity_poly.pdbx_strand_id
1 'polypeptide(L)'
;SYDVKDIAIKVGDKDYTDKFDIKKGEDNSITLTAKADVLTSDEFYGGNAGNKIVVSFPVKISADAKTLKDENLGHLEIGGKKMAHLQKVSDLQKLSGFTDLVKSKDNEYVYAFLNQAKSHIDSQIKYEGQTGVKDRITDKVQTAVETADPTIKKESSKYEWQVGDKVDYTINVGDANSNSIADNVVVTDESLPKAMLPDKDSITISSTFDKEKSGAPEDRDISKDAKIEYTEKGFVITIPKLYRGEVATIKLTCTAKEKSTYDSIT
;
A
#
# COMPACT_ATOMS: atom_id res chain seq x y z
N SER A 1 -4.01 0.46 -12.19
CA SER A 1 -5.00 0.40 -13.30
C SER A 1 -6.18 1.31 -13.01
N TYR A 2 -6.86 1.77 -14.04
CA TYR A 2 -8.08 2.56 -13.97
C TYR A 2 -9.08 2.10 -15.05
N ASP A 3 -10.38 2.35 -14.84
CA ASP A 3 -11.41 2.16 -15.87
C ASP A 3 -11.78 3.53 -16.46
N VAL A 4 -11.92 3.59 -17.78
CA VAL A 4 -12.36 4.80 -18.50
C VAL A 4 -13.76 5.27 -18.07
N LYS A 5 -14.60 4.33 -17.64
CA LYS A 5 -15.96 4.62 -17.16
C LYS A 5 -16.01 5.42 -15.85
N ASP A 6 -14.92 5.34 -15.07
CA ASP A 6 -14.83 6.01 -13.79
C ASP A 6 -14.25 7.44 -13.90
N ILE A 7 -13.96 7.88 -15.13
CA ILE A 7 -13.45 9.23 -15.38
C ILE A 7 -14.61 10.21 -15.35
N ALA A 8 -14.50 11.22 -14.49
CA ALA A 8 -15.45 12.33 -14.41
C ALA A 8 -14.77 13.65 -14.79
N ILE A 9 -15.43 14.46 -15.62
CA ILE A 9 -14.98 15.77 -16.05
C ILE A 9 -15.98 16.82 -15.60
N LYS A 10 -15.53 17.79 -14.80
CA LYS A 10 -16.37 18.91 -14.34
C LYS A 10 -15.81 20.25 -14.81
N VAL A 11 -16.71 21.16 -15.13
CA VAL A 11 -16.40 22.58 -15.40
C VAL A 11 -17.21 23.40 -14.41
N GLY A 12 -16.55 23.99 -13.42
CA GLY A 12 -17.25 24.48 -12.24
C GLY A 12 -17.96 23.32 -11.54
N ASP A 13 -19.25 23.47 -11.23
CA ASP A 13 -20.06 22.44 -10.57
C ASP A 13 -20.80 21.52 -11.55
N LYS A 14 -20.72 21.79 -12.84
CA LYS A 14 -21.45 21.03 -13.87
C LYS A 14 -20.63 19.84 -14.37
N ASP A 15 -21.28 18.71 -14.61
CA ASP A 15 -20.70 17.53 -15.26
C ASP A 15 -20.64 17.75 -16.79
N TYR A 16 -19.46 17.56 -17.33
CA TYR A 16 -19.16 17.68 -18.76
C TYR A 16 -18.53 16.40 -19.32
N THR A 17 -18.66 15.29 -18.62
CA THR A 17 -18.02 14.02 -19.02
C THR A 17 -18.48 13.57 -20.42
N ASP A 18 -19.75 13.67 -20.73
CA ASP A 18 -20.33 13.34 -22.03
C ASP A 18 -19.92 14.29 -23.16
N LYS A 19 -19.33 15.42 -22.82
CA LYS A 19 -18.85 16.46 -23.76
C LYS A 19 -17.42 16.25 -24.23
N PHE A 20 -16.79 15.15 -23.76
CA PHE A 20 -15.43 14.80 -24.14
C PHE A 20 -15.37 13.40 -24.72
N ASP A 21 -14.53 13.22 -25.72
CA ASP A 21 -14.09 11.90 -26.16
C ASP A 21 -12.91 11.45 -25.28
N ILE A 22 -13.08 10.32 -24.59
CA ILE A 22 -12.11 9.77 -23.65
C ILE A 22 -11.47 8.54 -24.26
N LYS A 23 -10.15 8.57 -24.44
CA LYS A 23 -9.36 7.44 -24.99
C LYS A 23 -8.25 7.05 -24.05
N LYS A 24 -8.11 5.74 -23.83
CA LYS A 24 -6.99 5.15 -23.10
C LYS A 24 -5.87 4.79 -24.10
N GLY A 25 -4.64 5.24 -23.82
CA GLY A 25 -3.44 4.85 -24.55
C GLY A 25 -2.86 3.53 -24.04
N GLU A 26 -1.96 2.92 -24.81
CA GLU A 26 -1.27 1.66 -24.46
C GLU A 26 -0.34 1.82 -23.26
N ASP A 27 0.22 3.01 -23.07
CA ASP A 27 1.09 3.40 -21.96
C ASP A 27 0.33 3.80 -20.68
N ASN A 28 -0.95 3.45 -20.57
CA ASN A 28 -1.86 3.93 -19.52
C ASN A 28 -2.09 5.45 -19.50
N SER A 29 -1.76 6.15 -20.56
CA SER A 29 -2.16 7.55 -20.71
C SER A 29 -3.67 7.68 -20.94
N ILE A 30 -4.21 8.85 -20.63
CA ILE A 30 -5.60 9.23 -20.90
C ILE A 30 -5.56 10.44 -21.83
N THR A 31 -6.25 10.34 -22.94
CA THR A 31 -6.47 11.48 -23.84
C THR A 31 -7.93 11.90 -23.75
N LEU A 32 -8.16 13.16 -23.42
CA LEU A 32 -9.47 13.78 -23.36
C LEU A 32 -9.56 14.82 -24.47
N THR A 33 -10.49 14.65 -25.40
CA THR A 33 -10.71 15.60 -26.49
C THR A 33 -12.10 16.19 -26.36
N ALA A 34 -12.18 17.49 -26.17
CA ALA A 34 -13.47 18.20 -26.16
C ALA A 34 -14.12 18.10 -27.54
N LYS A 35 -15.43 17.83 -27.56
CA LYS A 35 -16.21 17.80 -28.80
C LYS A 35 -16.34 19.22 -29.36
N ALA A 36 -16.36 19.33 -30.69
CA ALA A 36 -16.32 20.62 -31.37
C ALA A 36 -17.51 21.53 -31.01
N ASP A 37 -18.70 20.96 -30.82
CA ASP A 37 -19.91 21.70 -30.43
C ASP A 37 -19.78 22.33 -29.04
N VAL A 38 -19.02 21.70 -28.14
CA VAL A 38 -18.77 22.23 -26.79
C VAL A 38 -17.81 23.43 -26.85
N LEU A 39 -16.73 23.30 -27.61
CA LEU A 39 -15.72 24.34 -27.71
C LEU A 39 -16.24 25.62 -28.36
N THR A 40 -17.34 25.55 -29.14
CA THR A 40 -17.96 26.67 -29.82
C THR A 40 -19.23 27.16 -29.13
N SER A 41 -19.64 26.53 -28.02
CA SER A 41 -20.88 26.88 -27.34
C SER A 41 -20.73 28.10 -26.43
N ASP A 42 -21.74 28.96 -26.44
CA ASP A 42 -21.84 30.09 -25.51
C ASP A 42 -21.87 29.63 -24.05
N GLU A 43 -22.41 28.41 -23.80
CA GLU A 43 -22.47 27.81 -22.48
C GLU A 43 -21.06 27.56 -21.91
N PHE A 44 -20.13 27.06 -22.74
CA PHE A 44 -18.75 26.81 -22.32
C PHE A 44 -17.97 28.12 -22.14
N TYR A 45 -18.03 29.02 -23.08
CA TYR A 45 -17.28 30.27 -23.04
C TYR A 45 -18.00 31.38 -22.24
N GLY A 46 -19.31 31.47 -22.32
CA GLY A 46 -20.08 32.51 -21.64
C GLY A 46 -20.30 32.19 -20.15
N GLY A 47 -20.92 31.05 -19.88
CA GLY A 47 -21.30 30.65 -18.52
C GLY A 47 -20.17 30.12 -17.67
N ASN A 48 -19.17 29.51 -18.29
CA ASN A 48 -18.06 28.84 -17.61
C ASN A 48 -16.69 29.53 -17.85
N ALA A 49 -16.70 30.76 -18.41
CA ALA A 49 -15.47 31.54 -18.64
C ALA A 49 -14.70 31.69 -17.33
N GLY A 50 -13.44 31.24 -17.30
CA GLY A 50 -12.60 31.26 -16.12
C GLY A 50 -12.77 30.09 -15.15
N ASN A 51 -13.75 29.20 -15.35
CA ASN A 51 -13.88 28.00 -14.55
C ASN A 51 -12.76 26.99 -14.88
N LYS A 52 -12.34 26.26 -13.84
CA LYS A 52 -11.37 25.18 -14.02
C LYS A 52 -12.05 23.93 -14.57
N ILE A 53 -11.38 23.27 -15.50
CA ILE A 53 -11.74 21.91 -15.91
C ILE A 53 -11.08 20.96 -14.90
N VAL A 54 -11.88 20.21 -14.17
CA VAL A 54 -11.42 19.21 -13.19
C VAL A 54 -11.68 17.84 -13.75
N VAL A 55 -10.61 17.07 -13.91
CA VAL A 55 -10.67 15.66 -14.32
C VAL A 55 -10.37 14.80 -13.10
N SER A 56 -11.29 13.90 -12.77
CA SER A 56 -11.18 13.00 -11.64
C SER A 56 -11.30 11.56 -12.11
N PHE A 57 -10.45 10.69 -11.63
CA PHE A 57 -10.53 9.25 -11.87
C PHE A 57 -9.86 8.46 -10.73
N PRO A 58 -10.48 7.35 -10.28
CA PRO A 58 -9.88 6.48 -9.29
C PRO A 58 -8.78 5.63 -9.94
N VAL A 59 -7.70 5.42 -9.25
CA VAL A 59 -6.64 4.48 -9.66
C VAL A 59 -6.48 3.40 -8.61
N LYS A 60 -6.32 2.14 -9.07
CA LYS A 60 -5.94 1.04 -8.20
C LYS A 60 -4.45 0.77 -8.37
N ILE A 61 -3.75 0.70 -7.25
CA ILE A 61 -2.37 0.23 -7.22
C ILE A 61 -2.40 -1.27 -7.50
N SER A 62 -1.52 -1.73 -8.39
CA SER A 62 -1.38 -3.16 -8.69
C SER A 62 -0.87 -3.90 -7.46
N ALA A 63 -1.32 -5.15 -7.28
CA ALA A 63 -0.75 -6.05 -6.27
C ALA A 63 0.74 -6.35 -6.51
N ASP A 64 1.21 -6.12 -7.75
CA ASP A 64 2.62 -6.28 -8.11
C ASP A 64 3.50 -5.06 -7.78
N ALA A 65 2.90 -3.99 -7.24
CA ALA A 65 3.66 -2.83 -6.77
C ALA A 65 4.52 -3.25 -5.58
N LYS A 66 5.83 -3.30 -5.79
CA LYS A 66 6.80 -3.81 -4.80
C LYS A 66 7.66 -2.68 -4.25
N THR A 67 8.07 -2.84 -2.99
CA THR A 67 9.17 -2.07 -2.42
C THR A 67 10.47 -2.45 -3.12
N LEU A 68 11.27 -1.48 -3.48
CA LEU A 68 12.61 -1.72 -3.98
C LEU A 68 13.57 -1.91 -2.80
N LYS A 69 14.24 -3.06 -2.79
CA LYS A 69 15.33 -3.37 -1.86
C LYS A 69 16.65 -3.47 -2.61
N ASP A 70 17.76 -3.19 -1.94
CA ASP A 70 19.10 -3.27 -2.53
C ASP A 70 19.37 -4.64 -3.16
N GLU A 71 18.89 -5.72 -2.55
CA GLU A 71 18.99 -7.09 -3.05
C GLU A 71 18.31 -7.35 -4.40
N ASN A 72 17.35 -6.50 -4.78
CA ASN A 72 16.55 -6.65 -5.99
C ASN A 72 17.04 -5.77 -7.15
N LEU A 73 18.07 -4.96 -6.96
CA LEU A 73 18.55 -4.00 -7.97
C LEU A 73 19.09 -4.66 -9.24
N GLY A 74 19.71 -5.84 -9.13
CA GLY A 74 20.24 -6.58 -10.27
C GLY A 74 19.20 -6.97 -11.33
N HIS A 75 17.93 -6.97 -10.97
CA HIS A 75 16.80 -7.29 -11.84
C HIS A 75 16.04 -6.05 -12.34
N LEU A 76 16.45 -4.85 -11.89
CA LEU A 76 15.75 -3.61 -12.25
C LEU A 76 16.07 -3.21 -13.69
N GLU A 77 15.03 -2.86 -14.43
CA GLU A 77 15.11 -2.32 -15.79
C GLU A 77 14.42 -0.95 -15.85
N ILE A 78 15.13 0.08 -16.28
CA ILE A 78 14.63 1.45 -16.39
C ILE A 78 14.87 1.95 -17.82
N GLY A 79 13.79 2.34 -18.49
CA GLY A 79 13.86 2.82 -19.86
C GLY A 79 14.51 1.81 -20.82
N GLY A 80 14.25 0.51 -20.64
CA GLY A 80 14.81 -0.59 -21.44
C GLY A 80 16.27 -0.91 -21.12
N LYS A 81 16.86 -0.35 -20.06
CA LYS A 81 18.25 -0.60 -19.63
C LYS A 81 18.31 -1.31 -18.29
N LYS A 82 19.01 -2.44 -18.24
CA LYS A 82 19.28 -3.15 -16.99
C LYS A 82 20.20 -2.33 -16.08
N MET A 83 19.84 -2.20 -14.80
CA MET A 83 20.59 -1.43 -13.80
C MET A 83 21.48 -2.30 -12.92
N ALA A 84 22.04 -3.38 -13.51
CA ALA A 84 22.87 -4.36 -12.80
C ALA A 84 24.12 -3.77 -12.12
N HIS A 85 24.53 -2.55 -12.49
CA HIS A 85 25.67 -1.85 -11.89
C HIS A 85 25.36 -1.11 -10.62
N LEU A 86 24.07 -0.95 -10.27
CA LEU A 86 23.66 -0.27 -9.04
C LEU A 86 23.71 -1.23 -7.86
N GLN A 87 24.33 -0.80 -6.77
CA GLN A 87 24.45 -1.59 -5.55
C GLN A 87 23.48 -1.15 -4.45
N LYS A 88 23.02 0.09 -4.50
CA LYS A 88 22.10 0.67 -3.51
C LYS A 88 20.94 1.39 -4.17
N VAL A 89 19.76 1.23 -3.60
CA VAL A 89 18.55 1.94 -4.07
C VAL A 89 18.76 3.46 -4.05
N SER A 90 19.50 3.99 -3.08
CA SER A 90 19.82 5.42 -3.01
C SER A 90 20.59 5.95 -4.23
N ASP A 91 21.25 5.09 -5.00
CA ASP A 91 21.99 5.51 -6.19
C ASP A 91 21.04 5.78 -7.37
N LEU A 92 19.84 5.19 -7.37
CA LEU A 92 18.82 5.47 -8.38
C LEU A 92 18.39 6.93 -8.39
N GLN A 93 18.32 7.57 -7.23
CA GLN A 93 17.95 8.98 -7.11
C GLN A 93 18.97 9.94 -7.72
N LYS A 94 20.21 9.48 -7.89
CA LYS A 94 21.29 10.27 -8.50
C LYS A 94 21.22 10.22 -10.04
N LEU A 95 20.44 9.33 -10.61
CA LEU A 95 20.27 9.23 -12.05
C LEU A 95 19.43 10.39 -12.56
N SER A 96 19.96 11.11 -13.54
CA SER A 96 19.26 12.24 -14.17
C SER A 96 17.91 11.78 -14.74
N GLY A 97 16.82 12.43 -14.32
CA GLY A 97 15.47 12.15 -14.78
C GLY A 97 14.75 11.01 -14.07
N PHE A 98 15.38 10.35 -13.09
CA PHE A 98 14.75 9.31 -12.29
C PHE A 98 14.21 9.90 -10.97
N THR A 99 12.89 10.05 -10.91
CA THR A 99 12.19 10.63 -9.74
C THR A 99 11.14 9.69 -9.17
N ASP A 100 11.17 8.41 -9.57
CA ASP A 100 10.10 7.45 -9.27
C ASP A 100 10.25 6.76 -7.92
N LEU A 101 11.32 7.08 -7.19
CA LEU A 101 11.58 6.56 -5.85
C LEU A 101 11.36 7.64 -4.80
N VAL A 102 10.53 7.32 -3.84
CA VAL A 102 10.30 8.15 -2.64
C VAL A 102 10.78 7.38 -1.43
N LYS A 103 11.45 8.08 -0.53
CA LYS A 103 11.86 7.51 0.75
C LYS A 103 10.64 7.41 1.66
N SER A 104 10.31 6.20 2.11
CA SER A 104 9.26 5.97 3.09
C SER A 104 9.66 6.47 4.48
N LYS A 105 8.72 6.45 5.44
CA LYS A 105 8.97 6.79 6.84
C LYS A 105 10.07 5.92 7.47
N ASP A 106 10.20 4.67 7.02
CA ASP A 106 11.14 3.68 7.55
C ASP A 106 12.47 3.66 6.79
N ASN A 107 12.77 4.70 6.03
CA ASN A 107 13.96 4.82 5.19
C ASN A 107 14.06 3.81 4.04
N GLU A 108 13.02 3.06 3.75
CA GLU A 108 12.93 2.23 2.56
C GLU A 108 12.51 3.05 1.35
N TYR A 109 13.02 2.71 0.17
CA TYR A 109 12.58 3.33 -1.07
C TYR A 109 11.38 2.59 -1.63
N VAL A 110 10.33 3.33 -1.94
CA VAL A 110 9.10 2.81 -2.53
C VAL A 110 8.90 3.39 -3.92
N TYR A 111 8.29 2.61 -4.80
CA TYR A 111 7.88 3.13 -6.09
C TYR A 111 6.86 4.24 -5.91
N ALA A 112 7.17 5.41 -6.49
CA ALA A 112 6.21 6.47 -6.64
C ALA A 112 5.54 6.38 -8.01
N PHE A 113 4.22 6.46 -8.03
CA PHE A 113 3.48 6.63 -9.26
C PHE A 113 3.51 8.10 -9.63
N LEU A 114 4.12 8.39 -10.76
CA LEU A 114 4.16 9.73 -11.32
C LEU A 114 2.94 9.97 -12.19
N ASN A 115 2.32 11.12 -12.02
CA ASN A 115 1.28 11.60 -12.88
C ASN A 115 1.63 12.99 -13.39
N GLN A 116 1.49 13.19 -14.68
CA GLN A 116 1.72 14.47 -15.34
C GLN A 116 0.62 14.70 -16.37
N ALA A 117 0.04 15.87 -16.39
CA ALA A 117 -0.94 16.25 -17.39
C ALA A 117 -0.34 17.22 -18.41
N LYS A 118 -0.74 17.07 -19.67
CA LYS A 118 -0.45 18.00 -20.75
C LYS A 118 -1.76 18.50 -21.31
N SER A 119 -1.88 19.80 -21.51
CA SER A 119 -2.97 20.41 -22.27
C SER A 119 -2.44 20.91 -23.61
N HIS A 120 -3.19 20.66 -24.67
CA HIS A 120 -2.97 21.20 -25.99
C HIS A 120 -4.20 21.99 -26.40
N ILE A 121 -4.01 23.25 -26.78
CA ILE A 121 -5.07 24.13 -27.24
C ILE A 121 -4.67 24.64 -28.61
N ASP A 122 -5.44 24.31 -29.62
CA ASP A 122 -5.33 24.88 -30.96
C ASP A 122 -6.44 25.91 -31.14
N SER A 123 -6.09 27.17 -31.07
CA SER A 123 -7.02 28.29 -31.23
C SER A 123 -6.96 28.78 -32.67
N GLN A 124 -8.10 28.83 -33.33
CA GLN A 124 -8.21 29.46 -34.67
C GLN A 124 -8.04 30.96 -34.66
N ILE A 125 -8.14 31.59 -33.48
CA ILE A 125 -7.94 33.03 -33.33
C ILE A 125 -6.43 33.29 -33.20
N LYS A 126 -5.82 33.74 -34.27
CA LYS A 126 -4.43 34.16 -34.27
C LYS A 126 -4.37 35.65 -33.94
N TYR A 127 -3.75 36.00 -32.83
CA TYR A 127 -3.38 37.39 -32.55
C TYR A 127 -2.02 37.66 -33.21
N GLU A 128 -1.80 38.89 -33.64
CA GLU A 128 -0.55 39.30 -34.34
C GLU A 128 0.71 38.72 -33.69
N GLY A 129 1.47 37.95 -34.45
CA GLY A 129 2.74 37.37 -34.01
C GLY A 129 2.66 36.14 -33.07
N GLN A 130 1.47 35.66 -32.73
CA GLN A 130 1.31 34.47 -31.89
C GLN A 130 0.76 33.29 -32.71
N THR A 131 1.37 32.11 -32.53
CA THR A 131 0.78 30.85 -32.97
C THR A 131 -0.44 30.55 -32.13
N GLY A 132 -1.59 30.19 -32.76
CA GLY A 132 -2.81 29.81 -32.05
C GLY A 132 -2.69 28.53 -31.20
N VAL A 133 -1.53 27.87 -31.22
CA VAL A 133 -1.29 26.62 -30.47
C VAL A 133 -0.57 26.91 -29.16
N LYS A 134 -1.11 26.43 -28.07
CA LYS A 134 -0.49 26.50 -26.73
C LYS A 134 -0.46 25.14 -26.08
N ASP A 135 0.74 24.69 -25.78
CA ASP A 135 0.99 23.53 -24.94
C ASP A 135 1.33 23.98 -23.52
N ARG A 136 0.74 23.30 -22.54
CA ARG A 136 1.09 23.45 -21.12
C ARG A 136 1.26 22.07 -20.51
N ILE A 137 2.27 21.94 -19.69
CA ILE A 137 2.58 20.71 -18.97
C ILE A 137 2.56 21.05 -17.48
N THR A 138 1.90 20.23 -16.68
CA THR A 138 1.92 20.39 -15.21
C THR A 138 3.24 19.89 -14.64
N ASP A 139 3.52 20.25 -13.41
CA ASP A 139 4.53 19.55 -12.62
C ASP A 139 4.14 18.07 -12.44
N LYS A 140 5.12 17.25 -12.20
CA LYS A 140 4.89 15.85 -11.85
C LYS A 140 4.37 15.75 -10.43
N VAL A 141 3.28 15.01 -10.24
CA VAL A 141 2.72 14.68 -8.93
C VAL A 141 3.08 13.25 -8.60
N GLN A 142 3.51 13.01 -7.37
CA GLN A 142 3.94 11.70 -6.90
C GLN A 142 2.94 11.13 -5.90
N THR A 143 2.63 9.84 -6.06
CA THR A 143 1.90 9.06 -5.06
C THR A 143 2.76 7.85 -4.71
N ALA A 144 3.25 7.80 -3.48
CA ALA A 144 4.04 6.67 -2.99
C ALA A 144 3.13 5.53 -2.52
N VAL A 145 3.61 4.30 -2.68
CA VAL A 145 3.01 3.12 -2.05
C VAL A 145 3.65 2.96 -0.68
N GLU A 146 2.82 2.97 0.35
CA GLU A 146 3.24 2.59 1.69
C GLU A 146 3.12 1.06 1.79
N THR A 147 4.22 0.38 2.12
CA THR A 147 4.23 -1.06 2.38
C THR A 147 3.81 -1.33 3.81
N ALA A 148 3.09 -2.43 4.03
CA ALA A 148 2.80 -2.89 5.38
C ALA A 148 4.09 -3.41 6.03
N ASP A 149 4.36 -2.93 7.23
CA ASP A 149 5.48 -3.39 8.07
C ASP A 149 4.92 -3.72 9.46
N PRO A 150 4.27 -4.89 9.62
CA PRO A 150 3.68 -5.27 10.89
C PRO A 150 4.77 -5.51 11.95
N THR A 151 4.69 -4.78 13.03
CA THR A 151 5.55 -5.00 14.20
C THR A 151 5.08 -6.21 15.00
N ILE A 152 5.99 -6.82 15.77
CA ILE A 152 5.68 -7.92 16.68
C ILE A 152 6.20 -7.61 18.08
N LYS A 153 5.35 -7.85 19.10
CA LYS A 153 5.72 -7.72 20.51
C LYS A 153 5.19 -8.92 21.27
N LYS A 154 6.06 -9.56 22.05
CA LYS A 154 5.69 -10.69 22.95
C LYS A 154 5.89 -10.28 24.40
N GLU A 155 4.91 -10.60 25.25
CA GLU A 155 4.92 -10.36 26.69
C GLU A 155 4.59 -11.65 27.43
N SER A 156 5.12 -11.78 28.63
CA SER A 156 4.86 -12.93 29.53
C SER A 156 4.23 -12.46 30.83
N SER A 157 3.29 -13.22 31.36
CA SER A 157 2.66 -12.94 32.66
C SER A 157 3.60 -13.19 33.85
N LYS A 158 4.64 -14.01 33.66
CA LYS A 158 5.63 -14.33 34.70
C LYS A 158 7.01 -14.42 34.09
N TYR A 159 8.02 -13.94 34.82
CA TYR A 159 9.45 -14.12 34.47
C TYR A 159 10.10 -15.28 35.21
N GLU A 160 9.50 -15.66 36.37
CA GLU A 160 9.94 -16.82 37.16
C GLU A 160 8.76 -17.78 37.33
N TRP A 161 9.01 -19.07 37.24
CA TRP A 161 7.97 -20.08 37.35
C TRP A 161 8.48 -21.38 37.99
N GLN A 162 7.58 -22.14 38.55
CA GLN A 162 7.80 -23.49 39.11
C GLN A 162 7.06 -24.51 38.30
N VAL A 163 7.45 -25.79 38.43
CA VAL A 163 6.74 -26.92 37.80
C VAL A 163 5.28 -26.90 38.22
N GLY A 164 4.39 -26.96 37.24
CA GLY A 164 2.94 -26.87 37.43
C GLY A 164 2.38 -25.44 37.30
N ASP A 165 3.20 -24.41 37.27
CA ASP A 165 2.75 -23.05 37.03
C ASP A 165 2.20 -22.88 35.62
N LYS A 166 1.15 -22.07 35.51
CA LYS A 166 0.66 -21.54 34.24
C LYS A 166 1.31 -20.21 33.95
N VAL A 167 1.83 -20.09 32.74
CA VAL A 167 2.42 -18.85 32.22
C VAL A 167 1.66 -18.47 30.97
N ASP A 168 1.07 -17.26 31.01
CA ASP A 168 0.35 -16.73 29.86
C ASP A 168 1.28 -15.83 29.07
N TYR A 169 1.27 -16.00 27.76
CA TYR A 169 1.96 -15.14 26.81
C TYR A 169 0.94 -14.38 25.95
N THR A 170 1.28 -13.15 25.66
CA THR A 170 0.53 -12.31 24.72
C THR A 170 1.47 -11.83 23.62
N ILE A 171 1.09 -12.07 22.37
CA ILE A 171 1.83 -11.62 21.21
C ILE A 171 0.92 -10.67 20.43
N ASN A 172 1.37 -9.43 20.23
CA ASN A 172 0.70 -8.46 19.40
C ASN A 172 1.43 -8.34 18.07
N VAL A 173 0.69 -8.42 16.97
CA VAL A 173 1.22 -8.37 15.60
C VAL A 173 0.42 -7.36 14.79
N GLY A 174 1.08 -6.40 14.21
CA GLY A 174 0.47 -5.36 13.39
C GLY A 174 0.95 -3.97 13.79
N ASP A 175 0.39 -2.95 13.17
CA ASP A 175 0.62 -1.54 13.50
C ASP A 175 -0.70 -0.77 13.39
N ALA A 176 -1.15 -0.23 14.53
CA ALA A 176 -2.38 0.56 14.63
C ALA A 176 -2.37 1.82 13.75
N ASN A 177 -1.20 2.29 13.33
CA ASN A 177 -1.03 3.46 12.47
C ASN A 177 -0.80 3.10 11.00
N SER A 178 -0.76 1.80 10.64
CA SER A 178 -0.54 1.37 9.27
C SER A 178 -1.71 1.76 8.37
N ASN A 179 -1.40 2.38 7.23
CA ASN A 179 -2.35 2.64 6.15
C ASN A 179 -2.35 1.54 5.10
N SER A 180 -1.55 0.51 5.27
CA SER A 180 -1.36 -0.60 4.34
C SER A 180 -1.98 -1.89 4.86
N ILE A 181 -2.29 -2.78 3.93
CA ILE A 181 -2.79 -4.12 4.23
C ILE A 181 -1.60 -5.08 4.12
N ALA A 182 -1.41 -5.92 5.14
CA ALA A 182 -0.43 -6.99 5.11
C ALA A 182 -1.11 -8.30 4.71
N ASP A 183 -0.63 -8.95 3.67
CA ASP A 183 -1.10 -10.25 3.22
C ASP A 183 -0.16 -11.36 3.69
N ASN A 184 -0.74 -12.50 4.09
CA ASN A 184 -0.04 -13.71 4.47
C ASN A 184 0.98 -13.49 5.62
N VAL A 185 0.52 -12.92 6.72
CA VAL A 185 1.35 -12.70 7.91
C VAL A 185 1.57 -14.04 8.63
N VAL A 186 2.83 -14.43 8.78
CA VAL A 186 3.21 -15.68 9.46
C VAL A 186 3.92 -15.34 10.77
N VAL A 187 3.35 -15.83 11.87
CA VAL A 187 3.92 -15.70 13.21
C VAL A 187 4.44 -17.07 13.64
N THR A 188 5.74 -17.14 13.88
CA THR A 188 6.41 -18.38 14.28
C THR A 188 7.03 -18.21 15.66
N ASP A 189 6.77 -19.18 16.54
CA ASP A 189 7.44 -19.30 17.82
C ASP A 189 7.84 -20.76 18.04
N GLU A 190 9.00 -21.13 17.54
CA GLU A 190 9.54 -22.50 17.54
C GLU A 190 10.80 -22.64 18.39
N SER A 191 11.04 -21.68 19.29
CA SER A 191 12.17 -21.69 20.22
C SER A 191 11.74 -21.90 21.68
N LEU A 192 10.50 -22.32 21.90
CA LEU A 192 10.01 -22.57 23.25
C LEU A 192 10.72 -23.79 23.88
N PRO A 193 11.18 -23.67 25.13
CA PRO A 193 11.69 -24.82 25.86
C PRO A 193 10.62 -25.93 25.90
N LYS A 194 11.01 -27.19 25.79
CA LYS A 194 10.07 -28.33 25.91
C LYS A 194 9.20 -28.27 27.17
N ALA A 195 9.77 -27.71 28.23
CA ALA A 195 9.08 -27.49 29.50
C ALA A 195 7.94 -26.48 29.42
N MET A 196 7.91 -25.63 28.36
CA MET A 196 7.01 -24.48 28.24
C MET A 196 6.29 -24.46 26.87
N LEU A 197 6.01 -25.63 26.30
CA LEU A 197 5.19 -25.70 25.08
C LEU A 197 3.75 -25.28 25.38
N PRO A 198 3.05 -24.66 24.42
CA PRO A 198 1.67 -24.26 24.60
C PRO A 198 0.79 -25.44 24.98
N ASP A 199 -0.10 -25.24 25.93
CA ASP A 199 -1.13 -26.20 26.25
C ASP A 199 -2.04 -26.38 25.04
N LYS A 200 -2.51 -27.62 24.82
CA LYS A 200 -3.37 -27.93 23.67
C LYS A 200 -4.59 -27.01 23.69
N ASP A 201 -4.91 -26.47 22.55
CA ASP A 201 -6.06 -25.56 22.31
C ASP A 201 -6.06 -24.27 23.18
N SER A 202 -4.90 -23.92 23.77
CA SER A 202 -4.78 -22.68 24.57
C SER A 202 -4.60 -21.42 23.73
N ILE A 203 -4.22 -21.57 22.45
CA ILE A 203 -3.97 -20.42 21.58
C ILE A 203 -5.30 -19.81 21.13
N THR A 204 -5.49 -18.54 21.42
CA THR A 204 -6.61 -17.73 20.95
C THR A 204 -6.12 -16.52 20.18
N ILE A 205 -6.89 -16.10 19.19
CA ILE A 205 -6.55 -14.94 18.35
C ILE A 205 -7.74 -13.99 18.33
N SER A 206 -7.47 -12.74 18.56
CA SER A 206 -8.43 -11.63 18.40
C SER A 206 -7.75 -10.47 17.70
N SER A 207 -8.50 -9.48 17.22
CA SER A 207 -7.90 -8.26 16.68
C SER A 207 -8.67 -7.02 17.09
N THR A 208 -7.98 -5.89 17.00
CA THR A 208 -8.55 -4.54 17.18
C THR A 208 -8.23 -3.72 15.94
N PHE A 209 -9.20 -2.97 15.45
CA PHE A 209 -9.07 -2.09 14.29
C PHE A 209 -10.17 -1.02 14.26
N ASP A 210 -9.92 0.06 13.55
CA ASP A 210 -10.93 1.08 13.27
C ASP A 210 -11.80 0.61 12.09
N LYS A 211 -13.08 0.35 12.33
CA LYS A 211 -14.01 -0.19 11.32
C LYS A 211 -14.18 0.74 10.12
N GLU A 212 -14.13 2.04 10.32
CA GLU A 212 -14.33 3.01 9.24
C GLU A 212 -13.09 3.15 8.34
N LYS A 213 -11.88 2.99 8.92
CA LYS A 213 -10.62 3.25 8.22
C LYS A 213 -9.94 1.99 7.70
N SER A 214 -10.16 0.85 8.35
CA SER A 214 -9.43 -0.39 8.05
C SER A 214 -9.72 -0.95 6.66
N GLY A 215 -10.95 -0.77 6.16
CA GLY A 215 -11.43 -1.47 4.98
C GLY A 215 -11.65 -2.97 5.20
N ALA A 216 -11.73 -3.40 6.47
CA ALA A 216 -12.10 -4.76 6.84
C ALA A 216 -13.60 -5.01 6.60
N PRO A 217 -14.03 -6.26 6.34
CA PRO A 217 -15.43 -6.62 6.35
C PRO A 217 -16.11 -6.30 7.69
N GLU A 218 -17.41 -5.99 7.68
CA GLU A 218 -18.16 -5.68 8.91
C GLU A 218 -18.17 -6.83 9.93
N ASP A 219 -18.17 -8.07 9.43
CA ASP A 219 -18.17 -9.31 10.20
C ASP A 219 -16.76 -9.88 10.42
N ARG A 220 -15.73 -9.03 10.31
CA ARG A 220 -14.34 -9.42 10.49
C ARG A 220 -14.12 -10.16 11.81
N ASP A 221 -13.71 -11.41 11.71
CA ASP A 221 -13.33 -12.28 12.83
C ASP A 221 -12.02 -12.99 12.47
N ILE A 222 -10.91 -12.44 12.92
CA ILE A 222 -9.57 -12.96 12.64
C ILE A 222 -9.40 -14.40 13.12
N SER A 223 -10.12 -14.83 14.16
CA SER A 223 -9.99 -16.17 14.70
C SER A 223 -10.48 -17.25 13.73
N LYS A 224 -11.43 -16.91 12.86
CA LYS A 224 -11.94 -17.83 11.82
C LYS A 224 -11.04 -17.92 10.62
N ASP A 225 -10.28 -16.86 10.35
CA ASP A 225 -9.43 -16.78 9.16
C ASP A 225 -8.02 -17.30 9.42
N ALA A 226 -7.55 -17.18 10.67
CA ALA A 226 -6.20 -17.60 11.04
C ALA A 226 -6.08 -19.13 11.16
N LYS A 227 -4.96 -19.65 10.68
CA LYS A 227 -4.59 -21.07 10.81
C LYS A 227 -3.54 -21.21 11.89
N ILE A 228 -3.79 -22.11 12.86
CA ILE A 228 -2.88 -22.43 13.96
C ILE A 228 -2.32 -23.83 13.74
N GLU A 229 -1.01 -23.94 13.73
CA GLU A 229 -0.29 -25.24 13.65
C GLU A 229 0.62 -25.38 14.86
N TYR A 230 0.41 -26.44 15.65
CA TYR A 230 1.30 -26.78 16.76
C TYR A 230 2.46 -27.62 16.22
N THR A 231 3.66 -27.29 16.62
CA THR A 231 4.87 -28.02 16.27
C THR A 231 5.51 -28.66 17.51
N GLU A 232 6.53 -29.50 17.32
CA GLU A 232 7.29 -30.09 18.44
C GLU A 232 8.07 -29.04 19.25
N LYS A 233 8.28 -27.86 18.70
CA LYS A 233 9.09 -26.77 19.30
C LYS A 233 8.27 -25.53 19.63
N GLY A 234 6.97 -25.54 19.35
CA GLY A 234 6.13 -24.39 19.55
C GLY A 234 4.92 -24.35 18.62
N PHE A 235 4.78 -23.30 17.83
CA PHE A 235 3.64 -23.12 16.92
C PHE A 235 3.97 -22.19 15.74
N VAL A 236 3.15 -22.33 14.72
CA VAL A 236 3.10 -21.42 13.57
C VAL A 236 1.67 -20.94 13.39
N ILE A 237 1.47 -19.64 13.25
CA ILE A 237 0.16 -19.04 13.00
C ILE A 237 0.23 -18.29 11.69
N THR A 238 -0.67 -18.62 10.75
CA THR A 238 -0.82 -17.92 9.48
C THR A 238 -2.08 -17.10 9.52
N ILE A 239 -1.94 -15.79 9.36
CA ILE A 239 -3.04 -14.83 9.26
C ILE A 239 -3.09 -14.38 7.79
N PRO A 240 -4.13 -14.75 7.03
CA PRO A 240 -4.18 -14.46 5.59
C PRO A 240 -4.11 -12.96 5.29
N LYS A 241 -4.67 -12.13 6.18
CA LYS A 241 -4.71 -10.69 5.99
C LYS A 241 -4.82 -9.94 7.31
N LEU A 242 -4.00 -8.89 7.47
CA LEU A 242 -4.21 -7.82 8.43
C LEU A 242 -4.60 -6.55 7.67
N TYR A 243 -5.72 -5.97 8.04
CA TYR A 243 -6.24 -4.75 7.43
C TYR A 243 -5.52 -3.51 7.98
N ARG A 244 -5.81 -2.34 7.40
CA ARG A 244 -5.18 -1.07 7.82
C ARG A 244 -5.43 -0.81 9.29
N GLY A 245 -4.37 -0.57 10.04
CA GLY A 245 -4.46 -0.32 11.47
C GLY A 245 -4.95 -1.53 12.30
N GLU A 246 -5.06 -2.73 11.71
CA GLU A 246 -5.44 -3.93 12.46
C GLU A 246 -4.24 -4.47 13.22
N VAL A 247 -4.45 -4.70 14.53
CA VAL A 247 -3.48 -5.35 15.41
C VAL A 247 -4.08 -6.66 15.90
N ALA A 248 -3.46 -7.77 15.51
CA ALA A 248 -3.79 -9.10 16.02
C ALA A 248 -3.19 -9.31 17.41
N THR A 249 -3.99 -9.84 18.33
CA THR A 249 -3.57 -10.25 19.67
C THR A 249 -3.70 -11.76 19.78
N ILE A 250 -2.57 -12.43 19.91
CA ILE A 250 -2.47 -13.87 20.13
C ILE A 250 -2.20 -14.11 21.61
N LYS A 251 -3.04 -14.90 22.27
CA LYS A 251 -2.85 -15.31 23.66
C LYS A 251 -2.67 -16.80 23.71
N LEU A 252 -1.74 -17.27 24.55
CA LEU A 252 -1.49 -18.68 24.78
C LEU A 252 -1.08 -18.91 26.22
N THR A 253 -1.41 -20.09 26.72
CA THR A 253 -1.03 -20.57 28.06
C THR A 253 -0.08 -21.73 27.91
N CYS A 254 1.01 -21.70 28.68
CA CYS A 254 1.96 -22.82 28.81
C CYS A 254 1.95 -23.29 30.26
N THR A 255 1.83 -24.60 30.49
CA THR A 255 2.02 -25.18 31.82
C THR A 255 3.46 -25.70 31.94
N ALA A 256 4.20 -25.23 32.92
CA ALA A 256 5.57 -25.64 33.18
C ALA A 256 5.62 -27.13 33.57
N LYS A 257 6.22 -28.00 32.75
CA LYS A 257 6.23 -29.45 32.92
C LYS A 257 7.48 -29.98 33.59
N GLU A 258 8.60 -29.29 33.42
CA GLU A 258 9.91 -29.71 33.92
C GLU A 258 10.70 -28.48 34.42
N LYS A 259 11.71 -28.73 35.28
CA LYS A 259 12.68 -27.69 35.62
C LYS A 259 13.52 -27.38 34.39
N SER A 260 13.52 -26.10 33.97
CA SER A 260 14.50 -25.63 32.99
C SER A 260 15.87 -25.62 33.64
N THR A 261 16.84 -26.27 33.03
CA THR A 261 18.25 -26.09 33.39
C THR A 261 18.82 -24.91 32.59
N TYR A 262 19.73 -24.17 33.19
CA TYR A 262 20.34 -22.95 32.59
C TYR A 262 20.96 -23.16 31.21
N ASP A 263 21.36 -24.40 30.90
CA ASP A 263 21.98 -24.80 29.65
C ASP A 263 21.00 -24.93 28.46
N SER A 264 19.70 -24.73 28.68
CA SER A 264 18.68 -24.77 27.62
C SER A 264 18.25 -23.40 27.10
N ILE A 265 18.90 -22.34 27.57
CA ILE A 265 18.65 -20.95 27.11
C ILE A 265 19.86 -20.51 26.29
N THR A 266 19.96 -20.96 25.06
CA THR A 266 20.87 -20.43 24.04
C THR A 266 20.06 -19.93 22.86
#